data_57919035ec9a9ee967f8e3bbe801f75a
#
_entry.id   57919035ec9a9ee967f8e3bbe801f75a
#
_cell.length_a   1.000
_cell.length_b   1.000
_cell.length_c   1.000
_cell.angle_alpha   90.00
_cell.angle_beta   90.00
_cell.angle_gamma   90.00
#
_symmetry.space_group_name_H-M   'P 1'
#
loop_
_entity.id
_entity.type
_entity.pdbx_description
1 polymer ?
#
loop_
_entity_poly.entity_id
_entity_poly.type
_entity_poly.pdbx_seq_one_letter_code
_entity_poly.pdbx_strand_id
1 'polypeptide(L)'
;MHSEPNSIKAALLWCVALVLLTLARSGSAQTDDAALKAAYVYNIAQFTIWPGAAGARPLTVCLSGAHALWDSLRKLRGRPVGERPLAVLEPGPGTQCDVAVLRGGAPRPPEAASGLLVIVDEPKRGYAGAVALVEEDQHLRFDIDTAEAARAGLRFSSRLLQLARNVR
;
A
#
# COMPACT_ATOMS: atom_id res chain seq x y z
N MET A 1 45.50 -45.42 -18.61
CA MET A 1 44.99 -44.78 -17.38
C MET A 1 45.03 -43.27 -17.60
N HIS A 2 43.96 -42.67 -18.12
CA HIS A 2 43.82 -41.21 -18.19
C HIS A 2 42.57 -40.81 -17.44
N SER A 3 42.82 -40.16 -16.34
CA SER A 3 41.85 -39.64 -15.40
C SER A 3 41.04 -38.51 -16.03
N GLU A 4 39.75 -38.55 -15.86
CA GLU A 4 38.80 -37.52 -16.28
C GLU A 4 38.73 -36.35 -15.25
N PRO A 5 39.37 -35.21 -15.47
CA PRO A 5 39.14 -34.04 -14.64
C PRO A 5 37.97 -33.14 -15.09
N ASN A 6 37.31 -33.47 -16.23
CA ASN A 6 36.30 -32.58 -16.79
C ASN A 6 34.89 -32.78 -16.23
N SER A 7 34.58 -33.94 -15.67
CA SER A 7 33.22 -34.25 -15.16
C SER A 7 32.87 -33.44 -13.89
N ILE A 8 33.86 -33.24 -13.00
CA ILE A 8 33.63 -32.50 -11.74
C ILE A 8 33.44 -30.99 -12.00
N LYS A 9 34.19 -30.43 -12.96
CA LYS A 9 34.03 -29.02 -13.34
C LYS A 9 32.69 -28.74 -14.02
N ALA A 10 32.24 -29.68 -14.86
CA ALA A 10 30.91 -29.58 -15.48
C ALA A 10 29.81 -29.66 -14.43
N ALA A 11 29.89 -30.59 -13.47
CA ALA A 11 28.91 -30.70 -12.38
C ALA A 11 28.85 -29.44 -11.49
N LEU A 12 30.02 -28.85 -11.16
CA LEU A 12 30.08 -27.59 -10.39
C LEU A 12 29.46 -26.42 -11.16
N LEU A 13 29.69 -26.30 -12.45
CA LEU A 13 29.10 -25.25 -13.28
C LEU A 13 27.58 -25.40 -13.38
N TRP A 14 27.06 -26.62 -13.47
CA TRP A 14 25.62 -26.88 -13.47
C TRP A 14 24.97 -26.55 -12.11
N CYS A 15 25.61 -26.87 -10.98
CA CYS A 15 25.12 -26.51 -9.66
C CYS A 15 25.09 -25.00 -9.45
N VAL A 16 26.11 -24.26 -9.89
CA VAL A 16 26.15 -22.78 -9.79
C VAL A 16 25.08 -22.14 -10.67
N ALA A 17 24.85 -22.65 -11.87
CA ALA A 17 23.79 -22.17 -12.76
C ALA A 17 22.39 -22.42 -12.19
N LEU A 18 22.14 -23.57 -11.53
CA LEU A 18 20.88 -23.86 -10.86
C LEU A 18 20.63 -22.94 -9.67
N VAL A 19 21.66 -22.66 -8.87
CA VAL A 19 21.54 -21.74 -7.71
C VAL A 19 21.26 -20.30 -8.17
N LEU A 20 21.87 -19.83 -9.26
CA LEU A 20 21.61 -18.51 -9.82
C LEU A 20 20.19 -18.37 -10.40
N LEU A 21 19.61 -19.45 -10.95
CA LEU A 21 18.23 -19.43 -11.45
C LEU A 21 17.18 -19.34 -10.34
N THR A 22 17.48 -19.86 -9.13
CA THR A 22 16.53 -19.81 -8.01
C THR A 22 16.49 -18.45 -7.32
N LEU A 23 17.57 -17.66 -7.39
CA LEU A 23 17.65 -16.32 -6.81
C LEU A 23 16.87 -15.25 -7.60
N ALA A 24 16.59 -15.49 -8.88
CA ALA A 24 15.92 -14.50 -9.75
C ALA A 24 14.39 -14.41 -9.55
N ARG A 25 13.76 -15.32 -8.79
CA ARG A 25 12.30 -15.40 -8.66
C ARG A 25 11.70 -14.58 -7.50
N SER A 26 12.52 -14.10 -6.57
CA SER A 26 12.01 -13.40 -5.39
C SER A 26 11.60 -11.95 -5.66
N GLY A 27 12.09 -11.32 -6.71
CA GLY A 27 11.82 -9.91 -7.01
C GLY A 27 10.43 -9.64 -7.60
N SER A 28 9.85 -10.59 -8.32
CA SER A 28 8.56 -10.39 -9.00
C SER A 28 7.38 -10.38 -8.03
N ALA A 29 7.38 -11.26 -7.04
CA ALA A 29 6.26 -11.40 -6.10
C ALA A 29 6.08 -10.16 -5.21
N GLN A 30 7.16 -9.53 -4.75
CA GLN A 30 7.08 -8.31 -3.94
C GLN A 30 6.60 -7.10 -4.74
N THR A 31 6.97 -7.03 -6.02
CA THR A 31 6.51 -5.95 -6.91
C THR A 31 5.02 -6.06 -7.19
N ASP A 32 4.52 -7.29 -7.37
CA ASP A 32 3.11 -7.56 -7.62
C ASP A 32 2.26 -7.27 -6.39
N ASP A 33 2.72 -7.62 -5.18
CA ASP A 33 2.04 -7.30 -3.92
C ASP A 33 1.96 -5.79 -3.69
N ALA A 34 3.06 -5.06 -3.88
CA ALA A 34 3.08 -3.62 -3.74
C ALA A 34 2.16 -2.92 -4.77
N ALA A 35 2.09 -3.43 -5.99
CA ALA A 35 1.18 -2.90 -7.00
C ALA A 35 -0.28 -3.16 -6.64
N LEU A 36 -0.60 -4.33 -6.11
CA LEU A 36 -1.94 -4.69 -5.66
C LEU A 36 -2.36 -3.81 -4.47
N LYS A 37 -1.51 -3.66 -3.44
CA LYS A 37 -1.79 -2.78 -2.30
C LYS A 37 -1.98 -1.32 -2.73
N ALA A 38 -1.18 -0.82 -3.66
CA ALA A 38 -1.33 0.52 -4.21
C ALA A 38 -2.68 0.70 -4.94
N ALA A 39 -3.13 -0.33 -5.68
CA ALA A 39 -4.45 -0.32 -6.30
C ALA A 39 -5.58 -0.31 -5.26
N TYR A 40 -5.41 -1.01 -4.12
CA TYR A 40 -6.37 -0.94 -3.01
C TYR A 40 -6.43 0.46 -2.41
N VAL A 41 -5.28 1.09 -2.12
CA VAL A 41 -5.22 2.48 -1.63
C VAL A 41 -5.97 3.43 -2.56
N TYR A 42 -5.71 3.33 -3.87
CA TYR A 42 -6.38 4.13 -4.89
C TYR A 42 -7.89 3.90 -4.91
N ASN A 43 -8.34 2.65 -4.91
CA ASN A 43 -9.77 2.31 -4.94
C ASN A 43 -10.49 2.73 -3.65
N ILE A 44 -9.85 2.56 -2.49
CA ILE A 44 -10.41 3.02 -1.22
C ILE A 44 -10.60 4.54 -1.25
N ALA A 45 -9.61 5.28 -1.76
CA ALA A 45 -9.75 6.73 -1.95
C ALA A 45 -10.92 7.11 -2.89
N GLN A 46 -11.14 6.36 -3.96
CA GLN A 46 -12.25 6.55 -4.90
C GLN A 46 -13.63 6.37 -4.25
N PHE A 47 -13.74 5.45 -3.30
CA PHE A 47 -15.00 5.13 -2.62
C PHE A 47 -15.14 5.80 -1.25
N THR A 48 -14.22 6.68 -0.91
CA THR A 48 -14.30 7.54 0.28
C THR A 48 -15.08 8.80 -0.05
N ILE A 49 -16.01 9.18 0.83
CA ILE A 49 -16.78 10.41 0.76
C ILE A 49 -16.07 11.44 1.64
N TRP A 50 -15.48 12.43 0.99
CA TRP A 50 -14.67 13.46 1.60
C TRP A 50 -15.53 14.61 2.13
N PRO A 51 -15.17 15.26 3.27
CA PRO A 51 -15.90 16.43 3.75
C PRO A 51 -15.62 17.66 2.84
N GLY A 52 -16.67 18.46 2.62
CA GLY A 52 -16.58 19.69 1.84
C GLY A 52 -16.68 19.48 0.33
N ALA A 53 -16.69 20.58 -0.41
CA ALA A 53 -16.65 20.56 -1.86
C ALA A 53 -15.27 20.05 -2.30
N ALA A 54 -15.25 19.17 -3.31
CA ALA A 54 -14.01 18.76 -3.94
C ALA A 54 -13.26 20.01 -4.44
N GLY A 55 -12.22 20.40 -3.70
CA GLY A 55 -11.42 21.56 -4.05
C GLY A 55 -10.65 21.32 -5.36
N ALA A 56 -10.20 22.40 -6.00
CA ALA A 56 -9.39 22.33 -7.23
C ALA A 56 -8.01 21.69 -7.03
N ARG A 57 -7.59 21.41 -5.79
CA ARG A 57 -6.29 20.80 -5.51
C ARG A 57 -6.29 19.29 -5.75
N PRO A 58 -5.14 18.71 -6.10
CA PRO A 58 -5.00 17.26 -6.20
C PRO A 58 -5.38 16.54 -4.90
N LEU A 59 -5.89 15.31 -5.00
CA LEU A 59 -6.02 14.41 -3.85
C LEU A 59 -4.64 13.86 -3.53
N THR A 60 -4.13 14.21 -2.36
CA THR A 60 -2.74 13.93 -1.99
C THR A 60 -2.65 12.71 -1.09
N VAL A 61 -1.95 11.68 -1.57
CA VAL A 61 -1.53 10.51 -0.78
C VAL A 61 -0.13 10.77 -0.24
N CYS A 62 0.01 10.72 1.07
CA CYS A 62 1.29 10.88 1.75
C CYS A 62 1.78 9.55 2.31
N LEU A 63 3.04 9.24 2.05
CA LEU A 63 3.75 8.13 2.66
C LEU A 63 5.26 8.39 2.62
N SER A 64 6.03 7.72 3.48
CA SER A 64 7.49 7.79 3.45
C SER A 64 8.04 7.26 2.14
N GLY A 65 9.06 7.89 1.58
CA GLY A 65 9.78 7.41 0.40
C GLY A 65 10.42 6.03 0.58
N ALA A 66 10.69 5.64 1.83
CA ALA A 66 11.16 4.29 2.17
C ALA A 66 10.01 3.25 2.28
N HIS A 67 8.75 3.65 2.10
CA HIS A 67 7.61 2.73 2.14
C HIS A 67 7.61 1.84 0.90
N ALA A 68 7.34 0.52 1.07
CA ALA A 68 7.32 -0.44 -0.03
C ALA A 68 6.36 -0.07 -1.17
N LEU A 69 5.28 0.66 -0.86
CA LEU A 69 4.26 1.08 -1.84
C LEU A 69 4.63 2.37 -2.59
N TRP A 70 5.75 3.02 -2.27
CA TRP A 70 6.11 4.33 -2.81
C TRP A 70 6.11 4.35 -4.35
N ASP A 71 6.88 3.46 -4.96
CA ASP A 71 7.00 3.43 -6.42
C ASP A 71 5.71 3.02 -7.13
N SER A 72 4.95 2.10 -6.53
CA SER A 72 3.69 1.63 -7.09
C SER A 72 2.60 2.71 -7.03
N LEU A 73 2.52 3.48 -5.94
CA LEU A 73 1.61 4.63 -5.83
C LEU A 73 2.00 5.75 -6.78
N ARG A 74 3.30 6.03 -6.94
CA ARG A 74 3.78 7.04 -7.90
C ARG A 74 3.37 6.76 -9.34
N LYS A 75 3.27 5.49 -9.74
CA LYS A 75 2.76 5.10 -11.07
C LYS A 75 1.29 5.46 -11.28
N LEU A 76 0.54 5.69 -10.19
CA LEU A 76 -0.87 6.09 -10.23
C LEU A 76 -1.08 7.61 -10.22
N ARG A 77 0.00 8.41 -10.15
CA ARG A 77 -0.08 9.89 -10.18
C ARG A 77 -0.83 10.38 -11.41
N GLY A 78 -1.63 11.42 -11.20
CA GLY A 78 -2.48 12.02 -12.24
C GLY A 78 -3.76 11.25 -12.56
N ARG A 79 -3.93 10.02 -12.04
CA ARG A 79 -5.20 9.31 -12.21
C ARG A 79 -6.32 10.01 -11.44
N PRO A 80 -7.55 10.06 -11.97
CA PRO A 80 -8.64 10.76 -11.33
C PRO A 80 -9.16 10.01 -10.10
N VAL A 81 -9.37 10.73 -9.01
CA VAL A 81 -10.14 10.28 -7.83
C VAL A 81 -11.32 11.25 -7.70
N GLY A 82 -12.49 10.85 -8.19
CA GLY A 82 -13.55 11.80 -8.48
C GLY A 82 -13.09 12.82 -9.52
N GLU A 83 -13.19 14.11 -9.19
CA GLU A 83 -12.74 15.22 -10.06
C GLU A 83 -11.29 15.65 -9.80
N ARG A 84 -10.63 15.07 -8.80
CA ARG A 84 -9.29 15.47 -8.36
C ARG A 84 -8.22 14.52 -8.89
N PRO A 85 -7.12 15.01 -9.52
CA PRO A 85 -6.01 14.14 -9.90
C PRO A 85 -5.27 13.66 -8.64
N LEU A 86 -4.79 12.41 -8.66
CA LEU A 86 -3.99 11.85 -7.57
C LEU A 86 -2.59 12.47 -7.55
N ALA A 87 -2.16 12.93 -6.39
CA ALA A 87 -0.77 13.28 -6.09
C ALA A 87 -0.20 12.30 -5.06
N VAL A 88 1.11 12.06 -5.12
CA VAL A 88 1.83 11.21 -4.16
C VAL A 88 3.04 11.97 -3.67
N LEU A 89 3.12 12.24 -2.38
CA LEU A 89 4.14 13.07 -1.75
C LEU A 89 4.68 12.42 -0.48
N GLU A 90 5.88 12.82 -0.08
CA GLU A 90 6.35 12.56 1.28
C GLU A 90 5.72 13.57 2.25
N PRO A 91 5.32 13.13 3.47
CA PRO A 91 4.83 14.05 4.48
C PRO A 91 5.95 14.98 4.93
N GLY A 92 5.64 16.28 5.07
CA GLY A 92 6.58 17.31 5.50
C GLY A 92 5.89 18.55 6.00
N PRO A 93 6.62 19.54 6.48
CA PRO A 93 6.05 20.80 6.93
C PRO A 93 5.21 21.46 5.83
N GLY A 94 3.97 21.77 6.12
CA GLY A 94 3.03 22.40 5.18
C GLY A 94 2.42 21.45 4.13
N THR A 95 2.78 20.16 4.11
CA THR A 95 2.16 19.18 3.21
C THR A 95 0.75 18.86 3.69
N GLN A 96 -0.25 19.16 2.87
CA GLN A 96 -1.64 18.78 3.14
C GLN A 96 -1.91 17.39 2.52
N CYS A 97 -2.12 16.41 3.40
CA CYS A 97 -2.43 15.04 3.00
C CYS A 97 -3.94 14.80 3.11
N ASP A 98 -4.52 14.17 2.09
CA ASP A 98 -5.88 13.62 2.16
C ASP A 98 -5.85 12.16 2.62
N VAL A 99 -4.82 11.43 2.21
CA VAL A 99 -4.58 10.03 2.60
C VAL A 99 -3.18 9.92 3.19
N ALA A 100 -3.07 9.31 4.37
CA ALA A 100 -1.79 8.90 4.94
C ALA A 100 -1.68 7.38 4.91
N VAL A 101 -0.66 6.86 4.23
CA VAL A 101 -0.36 5.43 4.22
C VAL A 101 0.79 5.16 5.18
N LEU A 102 0.50 4.39 6.24
CA LEU A 102 1.42 4.12 7.34
C LEU A 102 1.78 2.62 7.37
N ARG A 103 3.02 2.29 7.75
CA ARG A 103 3.35 0.91 8.14
C ARG A 103 2.81 0.59 9.51
N GLY A 104 2.45 -0.68 9.74
CA GLY A 104 2.05 -1.17 11.05
C GLY A 104 3.09 -0.86 12.13
N GLY A 105 2.65 -0.15 13.17
CA GLY A 105 3.52 0.32 14.27
C GLY A 105 4.13 1.71 14.06
N ALA A 106 3.87 2.38 12.92
CA ALA A 106 4.18 3.79 12.78
C ALA A 106 3.34 4.62 13.76
N PRO A 107 3.90 5.72 14.31
CA PRO A 107 3.13 6.61 15.15
C PRO A 107 1.95 7.21 14.37
N ARG A 108 0.82 7.35 15.06
CA ARG A 108 -0.33 8.03 14.49
C ARG A 108 0.06 9.47 14.14
N PRO A 109 -0.35 10.00 12.99
CA PRO A 109 -0.24 11.43 12.73
C PRO A 109 -0.93 12.21 13.86
N PRO A 110 -0.37 13.36 14.30
CA PRO A 110 -1.01 14.19 15.32
C PRO A 110 -2.45 14.42 14.88
N GLU A 111 -3.36 14.40 15.86
CA GLU A 111 -4.81 14.28 15.74
C GLU A 111 -5.36 14.68 14.37
N ALA A 112 -5.93 13.69 13.70
CA ALA A 112 -6.28 13.74 12.30
C ALA A 112 -6.93 15.06 11.94
N ALA A 113 -6.22 15.86 11.17
CA ALA A 113 -6.82 16.99 10.51
C ALA A 113 -8.11 16.51 9.85
N SER A 114 -9.20 17.28 10.03
CA SER A 114 -10.47 16.95 9.37
C SER A 114 -10.21 16.62 7.90
N GLY A 115 -10.69 15.47 7.46
CA GLY A 115 -10.51 15.00 6.09
C GLY A 115 -9.27 14.13 5.84
N LEU A 116 -8.51 13.67 6.84
CA LEU A 116 -7.40 12.76 6.65
C LEU A 116 -7.82 11.30 6.78
N LEU A 117 -7.73 10.56 5.68
CA LEU A 117 -7.89 9.11 5.66
C LEU A 117 -6.57 8.42 6.04
N VAL A 118 -6.55 7.73 7.17
CA VAL A 118 -5.39 6.93 7.58
C VAL A 118 -5.58 5.48 7.15
N ILE A 119 -4.69 5.00 6.30
CA ILE A 119 -4.59 3.60 5.85
C ILE A 119 -3.34 2.99 6.46
N VAL A 120 -3.49 1.86 7.17
CA VAL A 120 -2.36 1.15 7.79
C VAL A 120 -2.06 -0.10 6.99
N ASP A 121 -0.86 -0.17 6.43
CA ASP A 121 -0.33 -1.36 5.77
C ASP A 121 0.31 -2.28 6.81
N GLU A 122 -0.03 -3.56 6.78
CA GLU A 122 0.45 -4.57 7.74
C GLU A 122 0.21 -4.17 9.21
N PRO A 123 -1.07 -4.02 9.62
CA PRO A 123 -1.39 -3.49 10.94
C PRO A 123 -0.90 -4.40 12.06
N LYS A 124 -0.37 -3.80 13.14
CA LYS A 124 -0.15 -4.49 14.42
C LYS A 124 -1.40 -4.37 15.29
N ARG A 125 -1.50 -5.19 16.34
CA ARG A 125 -2.60 -5.08 17.30
C ARG A 125 -2.70 -3.64 17.83
N GLY A 126 -3.92 -3.12 17.91
CA GLY A 126 -4.16 -1.76 18.40
C GLY A 126 -3.75 -0.65 17.41
N TYR A 127 -3.66 -0.96 16.12
CA TYR A 127 -3.43 0.07 15.11
C TYR A 127 -4.53 1.14 15.14
N ALA A 128 -4.15 2.38 14.84
CA ALA A 128 -5.06 3.51 14.74
C ALA A 128 -5.13 3.97 13.27
N GLY A 129 -6.27 3.71 12.63
CA GLY A 129 -6.52 4.09 11.25
C GLY A 129 -7.92 3.69 10.83
N ALA A 130 -8.48 4.41 9.85
CA ALA A 130 -9.81 4.12 9.33
C ALA A 130 -9.83 2.87 8.43
N VAL A 131 -8.69 2.51 7.85
CA VAL A 131 -8.54 1.30 7.01
C VAL A 131 -7.25 0.58 7.36
N ALA A 132 -7.29 -0.74 7.36
CA ALA A 132 -6.12 -1.60 7.48
C ALA A 132 -6.04 -2.56 6.30
N LEU A 133 -4.89 -2.59 5.64
CA LEU A 133 -4.58 -3.60 4.61
C LEU A 133 -4.00 -4.82 5.32
N VAL A 134 -4.64 -5.96 5.16
CA VAL A 134 -4.29 -7.20 5.85
C VAL A 134 -4.11 -8.33 4.84
N GLU A 135 -3.18 -9.21 5.11
CA GLU A 135 -3.03 -10.45 4.36
C GLU A 135 -3.73 -11.58 5.12
N GLU A 136 -4.57 -12.33 4.43
CA GLU A 136 -5.30 -13.48 4.96
C GLU A 136 -5.35 -14.57 3.88
N ASP A 137 -4.85 -15.75 4.19
CA ASP A 137 -4.80 -16.89 3.27
C ASP A 137 -4.17 -16.54 1.91
N GLN A 138 -3.06 -15.79 1.91
CA GLN A 138 -2.36 -15.31 0.71
C GLN A 138 -3.19 -14.35 -0.17
N HIS A 139 -4.26 -13.79 0.39
CA HIS A 139 -5.08 -12.80 -0.29
C HIS A 139 -5.02 -11.46 0.45
N LEU A 140 -4.87 -10.40 -0.31
CA LEU A 140 -5.00 -9.06 0.24
C LEU A 140 -6.48 -8.76 0.55
N ARG A 141 -6.74 -8.36 1.79
CA ARG A 141 -8.05 -7.94 2.31
C ARG A 141 -7.90 -6.58 2.97
N PHE A 142 -9.00 -6.00 3.38
CA PHE A 142 -8.97 -4.78 4.19
C PHE A 142 -10.08 -4.78 5.23
N ASP A 143 -9.79 -4.17 6.37
CA ASP A 143 -10.73 -3.90 7.44
C ASP A 143 -11.04 -2.41 7.47
N ILE A 144 -12.25 -2.05 7.87
CA ILE A 144 -12.71 -0.67 8.02
C ILE A 144 -13.10 -0.39 9.47
N ASP A 145 -12.65 0.73 10.00
CA ASP A 145 -13.12 1.34 11.25
C ASP A 145 -13.91 2.60 10.92
N THR A 146 -15.24 2.50 10.96
CA THR A 146 -16.15 3.61 10.63
C THR A 146 -16.11 4.72 11.69
N ALA A 147 -15.79 4.39 12.94
CA ALA A 147 -15.66 5.39 14.00
C ALA A 147 -14.40 6.23 13.80
N GLU A 148 -13.27 5.64 13.39
CA GLU A 148 -12.07 6.38 13.01
C GLU A 148 -12.32 7.28 11.79
N ALA A 149 -13.01 6.78 10.77
CA ALA A 149 -13.38 7.58 9.61
C ALA A 149 -14.26 8.77 9.99
N ALA A 150 -15.29 8.52 10.81
CA ALA A 150 -16.23 9.57 11.27
C ALA A 150 -15.53 10.67 12.08
N ARG A 151 -14.54 10.35 12.91
CA ARG A 151 -13.72 11.34 13.63
C ARG A 151 -12.98 12.28 12.69
N ALA A 152 -12.55 11.79 11.54
CA ALA A 152 -11.95 12.59 10.48
C ALA A 152 -12.99 13.28 9.57
N GLY A 153 -14.30 13.14 9.84
CA GLY A 153 -15.37 13.64 8.98
C GLY A 153 -15.55 12.88 7.67
N LEU A 154 -14.97 11.69 7.57
CA LEU A 154 -15.04 10.83 6.40
C LEU A 154 -16.19 9.83 6.49
N ARG A 155 -16.68 9.39 5.34
CA ARG A 155 -17.60 8.27 5.22
C ARG A 155 -17.16 7.38 4.06
N PHE A 156 -17.59 6.13 4.08
CA PHE A 156 -17.35 5.20 2.99
C PHE A 156 -18.64 4.90 2.25
N SER A 157 -18.55 4.67 0.95
CA SER A 157 -19.67 4.19 0.16
C SER A 157 -20.10 2.79 0.64
N SER A 158 -21.40 2.48 0.50
CA SER A 158 -21.92 1.14 0.83
C SER A 158 -21.20 0.03 0.04
N ARG A 159 -20.79 0.32 -1.19
CA ARG A 159 -20.04 -0.61 -2.02
C ARG A 159 -18.68 -0.96 -1.41
N LEU A 160 -17.96 0.01 -0.87
CA LEU A 160 -16.68 -0.24 -0.20
C LEU A 160 -16.88 -1.06 1.08
N LEU A 161 -17.89 -0.71 1.86
CA LEU A 161 -18.21 -1.44 3.10
C LEU A 161 -18.54 -2.91 2.86
N GLN A 162 -19.23 -3.23 1.74
CA GLN A 162 -19.56 -4.62 1.37
C GLN A 162 -18.33 -5.44 0.95
N LEU A 163 -17.24 -4.79 0.50
CA LEU A 163 -16.01 -5.44 0.08
C LEU A 163 -15.01 -5.63 1.23
N ALA A 164 -15.23 -4.96 2.35
CA ALA A 164 -14.36 -5.07 3.52
C ALA A 164 -14.52 -6.45 4.16
N ARG A 165 -13.39 -7.00 4.66
CA ARG A 165 -13.39 -8.23 5.45
C ARG A 165 -14.14 -8.05 6.76
N ASN A 166 -13.86 -6.95 7.47
CA ASN A 166 -14.51 -6.54 8.69
C ASN A 166 -14.85 -5.05 8.65
N VAL A 167 -16.03 -4.71 9.18
CA VAL A 167 -16.47 -3.33 9.41
C VAL A 167 -16.84 -3.20 10.89
N ARG A 168 -16.24 -2.24 11.59
CA ARG A 168 -16.49 -1.93 12.99
C ARG A 168 -16.71 -0.43 13.19
#